data_952934fd74411dbda79eb5fcba63bcb5
#
_entry.id   952934fd74411dbda79eb5fcba63bcb5
#
_cell.length_a   1.000
_cell.length_b   1.000
_cell.length_c   1.000
_cell.angle_alpha   90.00
_cell.angle_beta   90.00
_cell.angle_gamma   90.00
#
_symmetry.space_group_name_H-M   'P 1'
#
loop_
_entity.id
_entity.type
_entity.pdbx_description
1 polymer ?
#
loop_
_entity_poly.entity_id
_entity_poly.type
_entity_poly.pdbx_seq_one_letter_code
_entity_poly.pdbx_strand_id
1 'polypeptide(L)'
;MQYKNLGARGPRVSTIGFGAWAIGGMNWGPTDDDVSKKALHAALDAGVTFFDTADVYGFGHSEDLIAEVIKERGKGDLIIATKAGNDFYHAGKESDSGYGAIQQNYKKKYLIEAAEKSLKRLGLETLDILQLHSPDLEKLEWDDPWEALTLLKEQGKIQHAGLSIQSFKESEQAHLLERHKGLLDCIQVRYNLLERKAEKLLFPEAIKYGVGVIVRIPMLFGLLSGKFNRQSIFEGDDHRRFNLDAEKLKSYLGKMESMSDLYERYPDFSPAQVALRFGISHPACSVSIPGGKTPAQVNENCAASDMPAIILHPPESGLDD
;
A
#
# COMPACT_ATOMS: atom_id res chain seq x y z
N MET A 1 -17.35 4.85 -8.56
CA MET A 1 -16.07 5.15 -7.87
C MET A 1 -16.20 6.43 -7.05
N GLN A 2 -15.93 6.39 -5.76
CA GLN A 2 -15.91 7.55 -4.87
C GLN A 2 -14.49 8.13 -4.76
N TYR A 3 -14.38 9.41 -4.39
CA TYR A 3 -13.10 10.11 -4.28
C TYR A 3 -13.03 10.86 -2.95
N LYS A 4 -11.83 10.88 -2.34
CA LYS A 4 -11.51 11.61 -1.11
C LYS A 4 -10.21 12.41 -1.28
N ASN A 5 -10.01 13.43 -0.46
CA ASN A 5 -8.69 14.06 -0.35
C ASN A 5 -7.76 13.15 0.48
N LEU A 6 -6.51 13.03 0.07
CA LEU A 6 -5.49 12.32 0.83
C LEU A 6 -4.97 13.21 1.96
N GLY A 7 -5.70 13.25 3.06
CA GLY A 7 -5.46 14.19 4.14
C GLY A 7 -5.82 15.62 3.79
N ALA A 8 -5.29 16.56 4.57
CA ALA A 8 -5.59 17.99 4.40
C ALA A 8 -4.79 18.66 3.27
N ARG A 9 -3.61 18.11 2.94
CA ARG A 9 -2.66 18.71 1.98
C ARG A 9 -2.42 17.87 0.73
N GLY A 10 -2.81 16.60 0.74
CA GLY A 10 -2.59 15.69 -0.38
C GLY A 10 -3.63 15.85 -1.49
N PRO A 11 -3.43 15.17 -2.63
CA PRO A 11 -4.31 15.24 -3.79
C PRO A 11 -5.66 14.57 -3.52
N ARG A 12 -6.62 14.85 -4.40
CA ARG A 12 -7.88 14.11 -4.46
C ARG A 12 -7.67 12.78 -5.18
N VAL A 13 -8.02 11.67 -4.54
CA VAL A 13 -7.77 10.31 -5.03
C VAL A 13 -9.04 9.45 -4.99
N SER A 14 -9.11 8.43 -5.84
CA SER A 14 -10.14 7.38 -5.76
C SER A 14 -10.01 6.61 -4.45
N THR A 15 -11.13 6.24 -3.81
CA THR A 15 -11.10 5.52 -2.52
C THR A 15 -10.57 4.10 -2.64
N ILE A 16 -10.64 3.51 -3.83
CA ILE A 16 -9.90 2.30 -4.20
C ILE A 16 -8.81 2.71 -5.18
N GLY A 17 -7.57 2.44 -4.83
CA GLY A 17 -6.40 2.59 -5.66
C GLY A 17 -5.94 1.25 -6.24
N PHE A 18 -4.81 1.25 -6.92
CA PHE A 18 -4.17 0.05 -7.45
C PHE A 18 -2.82 -0.16 -6.77
N GLY A 19 -2.67 -1.29 -6.05
CA GLY A 19 -1.40 -1.71 -5.46
C GLY A 19 -0.59 -2.54 -6.46
N ALA A 20 0.51 -1.97 -6.95
CA ALA A 20 1.30 -2.54 -8.03
C ALA A 20 2.39 -3.53 -7.59
N TRP A 21 2.42 -3.91 -6.30
CA TRP A 21 3.41 -4.87 -5.83
C TRP A 21 3.30 -6.22 -6.56
N ALA A 22 2.09 -6.73 -6.74
CA ALA A 22 1.87 -8.04 -7.34
C ALA A 22 2.23 -8.13 -8.83
N ILE A 23 2.22 -7.02 -9.56
CA ILE A 23 2.59 -6.98 -10.97
C ILE A 23 4.10 -6.84 -11.21
N GLY A 24 4.88 -6.48 -10.18
CA GLY A 24 6.34 -6.45 -10.25
C GLY A 24 7.00 -7.82 -10.44
N GLY A 25 6.24 -8.92 -10.32
CA GLY A 25 6.69 -10.28 -10.60
C GLY A 25 7.47 -10.96 -9.48
N MET A 26 7.92 -10.24 -8.47
CA MET A 26 8.75 -10.77 -7.41
C MET A 26 7.93 -11.09 -6.16
N ASN A 27 8.13 -12.26 -5.55
CA ASN A 27 7.44 -12.72 -4.33
C ASN A 27 5.91 -12.95 -4.44
N TRP A 28 5.37 -12.98 -5.65
CA TRP A 28 3.94 -13.24 -5.91
C TRP A 28 3.70 -14.39 -6.90
N GLY A 29 4.75 -15.17 -7.20
CA GLY A 29 4.76 -16.16 -8.27
C GLY A 29 4.78 -15.52 -9.67
N PRO A 30 4.68 -16.32 -10.73
CA PRO A 30 4.79 -15.84 -12.11
C PRO A 30 3.78 -14.74 -12.43
N THR A 31 4.23 -13.73 -13.17
CA THR A 31 3.40 -12.65 -13.73
C THR A 31 3.59 -12.59 -15.23
N ASP A 32 2.56 -12.11 -15.91
CA ASP A 32 2.54 -11.83 -17.34
C ASP A 32 2.32 -10.33 -17.51
N ASP A 33 3.22 -9.67 -18.22
CA ASP A 33 3.20 -8.22 -18.38
C ASP A 33 2.00 -7.73 -19.16
N ASP A 34 1.54 -8.47 -20.18
CA ASP A 34 0.37 -8.12 -20.95
C ASP A 34 -0.90 -8.22 -20.10
N VAL A 35 -0.98 -9.24 -19.23
CA VAL A 35 -2.09 -9.36 -18.27
C VAL A 35 -2.01 -8.25 -17.22
N SER A 36 -0.82 -7.92 -16.74
CA SER A 36 -0.56 -6.85 -15.78
C SER A 36 -0.95 -5.48 -16.36
N LYS A 37 -0.57 -5.19 -17.60
CA LYS A 37 -1.00 -3.95 -18.29
C LYS A 37 -2.50 -3.89 -18.49
N LYS A 38 -3.15 -5.00 -18.87
CA LYS A 38 -4.62 -5.06 -18.94
C LYS A 38 -5.29 -4.77 -17.60
N ALA A 39 -4.69 -5.22 -16.49
CA ALA A 39 -5.19 -4.90 -15.15
C ALA A 39 -5.04 -3.39 -14.82
N LEU A 40 -3.92 -2.76 -15.19
CA LEU A 40 -3.71 -1.32 -15.05
C LEU A 40 -4.71 -0.51 -15.90
N HIS A 41 -4.95 -0.91 -17.16
CA HIS A 41 -5.97 -0.30 -18.01
C HIS A 41 -7.38 -0.44 -17.42
N ALA A 42 -7.73 -1.63 -16.92
CA ALA A 42 -9.02 -1.84 -16.26
C ALA A 42 -9.20 -0.96 -15.02
N ALA A 43 -8.12 -0.69 -14.27
CA ALA A 43 -8.16 0.23 -13.15
C ALA A 43 -8.50 1.65 -13.60
N LEU A 44 -7.83 2.15 -14.64
CA LEU A 44 -8.11 3.47 -15.23
C LEU A 44 -9.55 3.56 -15.76
N ASP A 45 -10.01 2.53 -16.46
CA ASP A 45 -11.37 2.47 -17.01
C ASP A 45 -12.44 2.43 -15.91
N ALA A 46 -12.14 1.85 -14.74
CA ALA A 46 -12.99 1.86 -13.54
C ALA A 46 -12.94 3.19 -12.76
N GLY A 47 -12.14 4.18 -13.20
CA GLY A 47 -12.00 5.48 -12.55
C GLY A 47 -11.01 5.52 -11.39
N VAL A 48 -10.06 4.57 -11.31
CA VAL A 48 -8.97 4.63 -10.35
C VAL A 48 -8.02 5.77 -10.73
N THR A 49 -7.74 6.65 -9.77
CA THR A 49 -6.81 7.78 -9.93
C THR A 49 -5.59 7.69 -9.01
N PHE A 50 -5.36 6.54 -8.36
CA PHE A 50 -4.25 6.36 -7.44
C PHE A 50 -3.55 5.02 -7.67
N PHE A 51 -2.30 5.06 -8.13
CA PHE A 51 -1.43 3.89 -8.26
C PHE A 51 -0.32 3.95 -7.23
N ASP A 52 -0.16 2.87 -6.46
CA ASP A 52 0.92 2.70 -5.49
C ASP A 52 1.93 1.68 -5.99
N THR A 53 3.18 2.09 -6.11
CA THR A 53 4.31 1.27 -6.50
C THR A 53 5.49 1.47 -5.54
N ALA A 54 6.66 0.94 -5.88
CA ALA A 54 7.95 1.21 -5.24
C ALA A 54 9.08 0.89 -6.22
N ASP A 55 10.21 1.57 -6.04
CA ASP A 55 11.44 1.33 -6.83
C ASP A 55 11.93 -0.12 -6.73
N VAL A 56 11.75 -0.75 -5.57
CA VAL A 56 12.17 -2.13 -5.30
C VAL A 56 11.22 -3.18 -5.89
N TYR A 57 9.98 -2.85 -6.27
CA TYR A 57 9.03 -3.84 -6.79
C TYR A 57 9.48 -4.37 -8.15
N GLY A 58 9.95 -5.63 -8.16
CA GLY A 58 10.59 -6.23 -9.31
C GLY A 58 11.86 -5.49 -9.76
N PHE A 59 12.55 -4.78 -8.82
CA PHE A 59 13.74 -3.97 -9.12
C PHE A 59 13.51 -2.90 -10.20
N GLY A 60 12.37 -2.20 -10.09
CA GLY A 60 11.93 -1.16 -11.01
C GLY A 60 10.87 -1.60 -12.01
N HIS A 61 10.68 -2.91 -12.21
CA HIS A 61 9.77 -3.43 -13.22
C HIS A 61 8.32 -2.95 -13.06
N SER A 62 7.84 -2.84 -11.82
CA SER A 62 6.49 -2.29 -11.54
C SER A 62 6.35 -0.83 -12.00
N GLU A 63 7.40 -0.01 -11.82
CA GLU A 63 7.41 1.37 -12.31
C GLU A 63 7.47 1.43 -13.84
N ASP A 64 8.23 0.52 -14.49
CA ASP A 64 8.31 0.43 -15.95
C ASP A 64 6.95 0.09 -16.56
N LEU A 65 6.19 -0.87 -16.01
CA LEU A 65 4.84 -1.23 -16.48
C LEU A 65 3.85 -0.06 -16.35
N ILE A 66 3.93 0.69 -15.25
CA ILE A 66 3.11 1.90 -15.07
C ILE A 66 3.49 2.96 -16.09
N ALA A 67 4.79 3.15 -16.36
CA ALA A 67 5.29 4.10 -17.36
C ALA A 67 4.78 3.76 -18.77
N GLU A 68 4.75 2.48 -19.16
CA GLU A 68 4.17 2.05 -20.43
C GLU A 68 2.70 2.46 -20.55
N VAL A 69 1.89 2.19 -19.50
CA VAL A 69 0.48 2.55 -19.48
C VAL A 69 0.26 4.07 -19.52
N ILE A 70 1.09 4.85 -18.82
CA ILE A 70 1.06 6.33 -18.89
C ILE A 70 1.37 6.79 -20.31
N LYS A 71 2.35 6.18 -20.97
CA LYS A 71 2.72 6.51 -22.35
C LYS A 71 1.56 6.23 -23.33
N GLU A 72 0.80 5.16 -23.10
CA GLU A 72 -0.32 4.79 -23.95
C GLU A 72 -1.59 5.64 -23.71
N ARG A 73 -1.89 5.97 -22.46
CA ARG A 73 -3.15 6.60 -22.04
C ARG A 73 -3.03 8.08 -21.66
N GLY A 74 -1.78 8.57 -21.48
CA GLY A 74 -1.53 9.82 -20.81
C GLY A 74 -1.63 9.70 -19.28
N LYS A 75 -0.93 10.56 -18.54
CA LYS A 75 -1.00 10.60 -17.07
C LYS A 75 -2.35 11.12 -16.57
N GLY A 76 -2.90 12.16 -17.22
CA GLY A 76 -4.14 12.80 -16.76
C GLY A 76 -4.09 13.15 -15.27
N ASP A 77 -5.18 12.84 -14.56
CA ASP A 77 -5.33 13.05 -13.12
C ASP A 77 -4.77 11.89 -12.28
N LEU A 78 -4.03 10.96 -12.88
CA LEU A 78 -3.45 9.82 -12.16
C LEU A 78 -2.37 10.29 -11.19
N ILE A 79 -2.53 9.94 -9.94
CA ILE A 79 -1.57 10.15 -8.85
C ILE A 79 -0.73 8.89 -8.68
N ILE A 80 0.58 9.03 -8.76
CA ILE A 80 1.53 7.93 -8.60
C ILE A 80 2.28 8.12 -7.29
N ALA A 81 2.09 7.16 -6.39
CA ALA A 81 2.85 7.05 -5.16
C ALA A 81 3.93 5.96 -5.33
N THR A 82 5.20 6.36 -5.26
CA THR A 82 6.32 5.42 -5.22
C THR A 82 7.05 5.52 -3.89
N LYS A 83 8.03 4.64 -3.67
CA LYS A 83 8.75 4.53 -2.40
C LYS A 83 10.22 4.31 -2.65
N ALA A 84 11.07 4.76 -1.69
CA ALA A 84 12.51 4.52 -1.68
C ALA A 84 12.98 4.18 -0.25
N GLY A 85 14.14 3.53 -0.17
CA GLY A 85 14.75 3.17 1.11
C GLY A 85 15.28 1.74 1.18
N ASN A 86 14.94 0.89 0.22
CA ASN A 86 15.46 -0.47 0.09
C ASN A 86 16.55 -0.48 -0.99
N ASP A 87 17.82 -0.61 -0.57
CA ASP A 87 18.97 -0.46 -1.45
C ASP A 87 19.27 -1.71 -2.27
N PHE A 88 18.50 -1.88 -3.35
CA PHE A 88 18.74 -2.92 -4.33
C PHE A 88 19.70 -2.48 -5.45
N TYR A 89 20.01 -1.19 -5.55
CA TYR A 89 20.89 -0.66 -6.60
C TYR A 89 22.35 -1.05 -6.37
N HIS A 90 22.75 -1.22 -5.10
CA HIS A 90 24.12 -1.59 -4.70
C HIS A 90 24.20 -3.06 -4.22
N ALA A 91 23.10 -3.66 -3.81
CA ALA A 91 23.02 -5.10 -3.56
C ALA A 91 22.87 -5.81 -4.90
N GLY A 92 23.75 -6.76 -5.22
CA GLY A 92 23.62 -7.56 -6.43
C GLY A 92 22.22 -8.19 -6.55
N LYS A 93 21.73 -8.35 -7.78
CA LYS A 93 20.43 -8.97 -8.08
C LYS A 93 20.32 -10.46 -7.67
N GLU A 94 21.38 -11.03 -7.13
CA GLU A 94 21.53 -12.44 -6.80
C GLU A 94 21.23 -12.71 -5.33
N SER A 95 20.03 -12.45 -4.85
CA SER A 95 19.62 -13.05 -3.59
C SER A 95 18.39 -13.92 -3.82
N ASP A 96 18.57 -15.23 -3.70
CA ASP A 96 17.49 -16.24 -3.65
C ASP A 96 16.50 -16.01 -2.48
N SER A 97 16.73 -14.98 -1.67
CA SER A 97 15.97 -14.68 -0.45
C SER A 97 14.89 -13.60 -0.64
N GLY A 98 14.60 -13.15 -1.86
CA GLY A 98 13.60 -12.13 -2.13
C GLY A 98 13.96 -10.77 -1.51
N TYR A 99 12.95 -9.96 -1.17
CA TYR A 99 13.18 -8.63 -0.56
C TYR A 99 13.86 -8.66 0.82
N GLY A 100 13.87 -9.80 1.52
CA GLY A 100 14.44 -9.93 2.88
C GLY A 100 15.96 -9.75 2.97
N ALA A 101 16.70 -9.87 1.85
CA ALA A 101 18.14 -9.66 1.82
C ALA A 101 18.54 -8.22 1.44
N ILE A 102 17.59 -7.39 1.03
CA ILE A 102 17.86 -6.02 0.61
C ILE A 102 18.04 -5.15 1.83
N GLN A 103 19.21 -4.52 1.94
CA GLN A 103 19.51 -3.63 3.06
C GLN A 103 18.73 -2.32 2.94
N GLN A 104 18.27 -1.81 4.06
CA GLN A 104 17.66 -0.50 4.13
C GLN A 104 18.73 0.61 4.12
N ASN A 105 18.54 1.62 3.26
CA ASN A 105 19.41 2.77 3.15
C ASN A 105 18.58 4.05 3.11
N TYR A 106 18.60 4.80 4.23
CA TYR A 106 17.88 6.07 4.37
C TYR A 106 18.82 7.27 4.42
N LYS A 107 20.05 7.11 3.91
CA LYS A 107 20.96 8.24 3.75
C LYS A 107 20.43 9.20 2.70
N LYS A 108 20.53 10.49 2.97
CA LYS A 108 20.04 11.58 2.11
C LYS A 108 20.45 11.40 0.65
N LYS A 109 21.76 11.13 0.41
CA LYS A 109 22.28 10.93 -0.94
C LYS A 109 21.60 9.78 -1.68
N TYR A 110 21.40 8.64 -0.99
CA TYR A 110 20.75 7.47 -1.58
C TYR A 110 19.29 7.75 -1.94
N LEU A 111 18.53 8.36 -1.03
CA LEU A 111 17.11 8.65 -1.26
C LEU A 111 16.91 9.60 -2.44
N ILE A 112 17.79 10.60 -2.60
CA ILE A 112 17.76 11.51 -3.75
C ILE A 112 18.05 10.73 -5.04
N GLU A 113 19.08 9.90 -5.05
CA GLU A 113 19.44 9.06 -6.21
C GLU A 113 18.31 8.09 -6.58
N ALA A 114 17.69 7.45 -5.60
CA ALA A 114 16.57 6.54 -5.82
C ALA A 114 15.35 7.27 -6.41
N ALA A 115 15.02 8.45 -5.90
CA ALA A 115 13.94 9.29 -6.43
C ALA A 115 14.19 9.68 -7.90
N GLU A 116 15.42 10.09 -8.24
CA GLU A 116 15.80 10.43 -9.61
C GLU A 116 15.71 9.23 -10.56
N LYS A 117 16.07 8.04 -10.08
CA LYS A 117 15.91 6.81 -10.86
C LYS A 117 14.44 6.46 -11.07
N SER A 118 13.57 6.66 -10.07
CA SER A 118 12.12 6.48 -10.21
C SER A 118 11.51 7.48 -11.20
N LEU A 119 11.89 8.77 -11.13
CA LEU A 119 11.49 9.78 -12.11
C LEU A 119 11.83 9.36 -13.54
N LYS A 120 13.06 8.86 -13.74
CA LYS A 120 13.53 8.40 -15.04
C LYS A 120 12.75 7.20 -15.55
N ARG A 121 12.48 6.19 -14.69
CA ARG A 121 11.72 4.99 -15.08
C ARG A 121 10.28 5.34 -15.44
N LEU A 122 9.62 6.13 -14.59
CA LEU A 122 8.25 6.57 -14.81
C LEU A 122 8.09 7.58 -15.95
N GLY A 123 9.19 8.16 -16.45
CA GLY A 123 9.17 9.20 -17.48
C GLY A 123 8.50 10.49 -17.01
N LEU A 124 8.66 10.84 -15.71
CA LEU A 124 8.04 11.99 -15.09
C LEU A 124 9.10 13.03 -14.67
N GLU A 125 8.74 14.29 -14.69
CA GLU A 125 9.57 15.37 -14.15
C GLU A 125 9.39 15.54 -12.63
N THR A 126 8.21 15.18 -12.12
CA THR A 126 7.85 15.27 -10.70
C THR A 126 7.07 14.02 -10.29
N LEU A 127 7.46 13.38 -9.18
CA LEU A 127 6.67 12.33 -8.54
C LEU A 127 5.52 12.99 -7.76
N ASP A 128 4.31 12.46 -7.89
CA ASP A 128 3.18 12.98 -7.11
C ASP A 128 3.40 12.73 -5.61
N ILE A 129 3.84 11.51 -5.25
CA ILE A 129 4.13 11.14 -3.86
C ILE A 129 5.39 10.27 -3.81
N LEU A 130 6.35 10.66 -2.95
CA LEU A 130 7.45 9.80 -2.57
C LEU A 130 7.34 9.43 -1.09
N GLN A 131 7.40 8.13 -0.79
CA GLN A 131 7.31 7.60 0.56
C GLN A 131 8.63 6.97 1.01
N LEU A 132 9.00 7.15 2.29
CA LEU A 132 10.02 6.32 2.93
C LEU A 132 9.46 4.89 3.10
N HIS A 133 10.18 3.88 2.62
CA HIS A 133 9.66 2.51 2.47
C HIS A 133 9.80 1.66 3.73
N SER A 134 8.93 1.88 4.72
CA SER A 134 8.86 1.11 5.98
C SER A 134 10.19 1.06 6.77
N PRO A 135 10.80 2.22 7.05
CA PRO A 135 12.05 2.28 7.80
C PRO A 135 11.89 1.77 9.23
N ASP A 136 12.96 1.18 9.76
CA ASP A 136 13.08 0.94 11.19
C ASP A 136 13.07 2.25 11.97
N LEU A 137 12.57 2.23 13.21
CA LEU A 137 12.43 3.44 14.03
C LEU A 137 13.76 4.17 14.22
N GLU A 138 14.86 3.45 14.41
CA GLU A 138 16.21 4.02 14.55
C GLU A 138 16.56 4.94 13.35
N LYS A 139 16.24 4.52 12.13
CA LYS A 139 16.54 5.28 10.91
C LYS A 139 15.66 6.53 10.77
N LEU A 140 14.48 6.53 11.38
CA LEU A 140 13.55 7.67 11.42
C LEU A 140 13.99 8.74 12.44
N GLU A 141 14.91 8.41 13.36
CA GLU A 141 15.53 9.39 14.24
C GLU A 141 16.69 10.17 13.58
N TRP A 142 17.18 9.74 12.41
CA TRP A 142 18.20 10.46 11.65
C TRP A 142 17.58 11.67 10.95
N ASP A 143 18.39 12.69 10.69
CA ASP A 143 17.96 13.86 9.89
C ASP A 143 17.94 13.55 8.39
N ASP A 144 18.82 12.67 7.92
CA ASP A 144 19.00 12.30 6.52
C ASP A 144 17.69 12.05 5.74
N PRO A 145 16.74 11.18 6.19
CA PRO A 145 15.53 10.90 5.43
C PRO A 145 14.60 12.11 5.30
N TRP A 146 14.52 12.91 6.34
CA TRP A 146 13.67 14.10 6.38
C TRP A 146 14.24 15.24 5.55
N GLU A 147 15.55 15.46 5.62
CA GLU A 147 16.25 16.40 4.76
C GLU A 147 16.17 16.00 3.29
N ALA A 148 16.22 14.69 2.96
CA ALA A 148 16.05 14.22 1.60
C ALA A 148 14.67 14.58 1.05
N LEU A 149 13.60 14.28 1.80
CA LEU A 149 12.22 14.61 1.39
C LEU A 149 12.02 16.13 1.27
N THR A 150 12.56 16.91 2.21
CA THR A 150 12.48 18.38 2.18
C THR A 150 13.15 18.92 0.92
N LEU A 151 14.39 18.51 0.66
CA LEU A 151 15.14 18.98 -0.51
C LEU A 151 14.48 18.59 -1.83
N LEU A 152 13.99 17.35 -1.95
CA LEU A 152 13.28 16.88 -3.15
C LEU A 152 11.99 17.69 -3.39
N LYS A 153 11.29 18.07 -2.34
CA LYS A 153 10.09 18.91 -2.39
C LYS A 153 10.44 20.34 -2.82
N GLU A 154 11.49 20.93 -2.25
CA GLU A 154 12.00 22.26 -2.60
C GLU A 154 12.48 22.33 -4.07
N GLN A 155 13.08 21.25 -4.57
CA GLN A 155 13.50 21.12 -5.97
C GLN A 155 12.36 20.83 -6.95
N GLY A 156 11.13 20.65 -6.47
CA GLY A 156 9.98 20.28 -7.29
C GLY A 156 10.03 18.85 -7.85
N LYS A 157 10.93 17.99 -7.35
CA LYS A 157 11.05 16.60 -7.78
C LYS A 157 9.97 15.71 -7.19
N ILE A 158 9.40 16.09 -6.05
CA ILE A 158 8.22 15.46 -5.46
C ILE A 158 7.20 16.53 -5.08
N GLN A 159 5.91 16.22 -5.21
CA GLN A 159 4.83 17.11 -4.76
C GLN A 159 4.50 16.87 -3.28
N HIS A 160 4.40 15.61 -2.89
CA HIS A 160 4.02 15.20 -1.54
C HIS A 160 5.01 14.21 -0.96
N ALA A 161 5.25 14.36 0.35
CA ALA A 161 6.11 13.46 1.12
C ALA A 161 5.26 12.51 1.96
N GLY A 162 5.64 11.23 1.98
CA GLY A 162 4.95 10.19 2.73
C GLY A 162 5.87 9.29 3.54
N LEU A 163 5.27 8.53 4.45
CA LEU A 163 5.92 7.50 5.25
C LEU A 163 5.10 6.22 5.21
N SER A 164 5.68 5.13 4.69
CA SER A 164 5.12 3.80 4.89
C SER A 164 5.50 3.30 6.28
N ILE A 165 4.51 3.17 7.15
CA ILE A 165 4.68 2.71 8.54
C ILE A 165 5.16 1.26 8.54
N GLN A 166 6.15 0.93 9.36
CA GLN A 166 6.61 -0.43 9.54
C GLN A 166 5.46 -1.29 10.13
N SER A 167 5.29 -2.52 9.60
CA SER A 167 4.20 -3.40 10.07
C SER A 167 4.33 -3.67 11.58
N PHE A 168 3.20 -3.57 12.27
CA PHE A 168 3.08 -3.78 13.72
C PHE A 168 3.83 -2.77 14.59
N LYS A 169 4.25 -1.63 13.99
CA LYS A 169 4.92 -0.50 14.67
C LYS A 169 4.10 0.79 14.63
N GLU A 170 2.79 0.66 14.43
CA GLU A 170 1.86 1.78 14.27
C GLU A 170 1.90 2.73 15.47
N SER A 171 1.93 2.17 16.68
CA SER A 171 1.97 2.98 17.92
C SER A 171 3.31 3.64 18.14
N GLU A 172 4.41 2.92 17.90
CA GLU A 172 5.78 3.42 18.08
C GLU A 172 6.12 4.54 17.08
N GLN A 173 5.54 4.50 15.87
CA GLN A 173 5.81 5.50 14.83
C GLN A 173 4.80 6.65 14.79
N ALA A 174 3.74 6.62 15.61
CA ALA A 174 2.67 7.63 15.58
C ALA A 174 3.17 9.04 15.94
N HIS A 175 4.15 9.19 16.84
CA HIS A 175 4.71 10.47 17.25
C HIS A 175 5.40 11.24 16.10
N LEU A 176 5.80 10.53 15.03
CA LEU A 176 6.43 11.14 13.86
C LEU A 176 5.49 12.09 13.12
N LEU A 177 4.17 11.89 13.21
CA LEU A 177 3.18 12.76 12.58
C LEU A 177 3.20 14.15 13.20
N GLU A 178 3.41 14.25 14.51
CA GLU A 178 3.61 15.52 15.20
C GLU A 178 4.96 16.14 14.87
N ARG A 179 6.02 15.34 14.99
CA ARG A 179 7.41 15.76 14.79
C ARG A 179 7.64 16.34 13.40
N HIS A 180 7.03 15.73 12.38
CA HIS A 180 7.19 16.13 10.98
C HIS A 180 5.90 16.73 10.38
N LYS A 181 5.07 17.36 11.22
CA LYS A 181 3.89 18.10 10.77
C LYS A 181 4.30 19.21 9.80
N GLY A 182 3.62 19.29 8.67
CA GLY A 182 3.98 20.24 7.60
C GLY A 182 4.87 19.65 6.50
N LEU A 183 5.66 18.62 6.77
CA LEU A 183 6.39 17.86 5.77
C LEU A 183 5.61 16.62 5.32
N LEU A 184 5.18 15.76 6.26
CA LEU A 184 4.43 14.55 5.95
C LEU A 184 3.01 14.89 5.52
N ASP A 185 2.66 14.57 4.28
CA ASP A 185 1.33 14.75 3.71
C ASP A 185 0.49 13.46 3.82
N CYS A 186 1.13 12.29 3.80
CA CYS A 186 0.45 11.00 3.94
C CYS A 186 1.30 9.95 4.66
N ILE A 187 0.60 8.94 5.17
CA ILE A 187 1.20 7.68 5.65
C ILE A 187 0.57 6.50 4.93
N GLN A 188 1.33 5.42 4.79
CA GLN A 188 0.81 4.15 4.32
C GLN A 188 0.90 3.12 5.44
N VAL A 189 -0.20 2.46 5.77
CA VAL A 189 -0.28 1.59 6.94
C VAL A 189 -0.96 0.27 6.61
N ARG A 190 -0.49 -0.81 7.24
CA ARG A 190 -1.15 -2.11 7.24
C ARG A 190 -2.44 -2.02 8.06
N TYR A 191 -3.58 -2.19 7.40
CA TYR A 191 -4.89 -2.11 8.05
C TYR A 191 -5.93 -2.95 7.30
N ASN A 192 -6.64 -3.79 8.03
CA ASN A 192 -7.70 -4.65 7.49
C ASN A 192 -8.61 -5.15 8.62
N LEU A 193 -9.63 -5.94 8.29
CA LEU A 193 -10.61 -6.47 9.24
C LEU A 193 -10.00 -7.18 10.46
N LEU A 194 -8.84 -7.82 10.31
CA LEU A 194 -8.18 -8.63 11.35
C LEU A 194 -6.99 -7.91 12.02
N GLU A 195 -6.57 -6.77 11.49
CA GLU A 195 -5.39 -6.04 11.95
C GLU A 195 -5.73 -4.55 12.06
N ARG A 196 -6.17 -4.15 13.27
CA ARG A 196 -6.79 -2.85 13.55
C ARG A 196 -5.97 -1.98 14.51
N LYS A 197 -4.72 -2.33 14.82
CA LYS A 197 -3.87 -1.61 15.79
C LYS A 197 -3.71 -0.11 15.51
N ALA A 198 -3.76 0.28 14.23
CA ALA A 198 -3.67 1.69 13.84
C ALA A 198 -4.79 2.58 14.41
N GLU A 199 -5.95 2.01 14.70
CA GLU A 199 -7.10 2.76 15.23
C GLU A 199 -6.84 3.35 16.64
N LYS A 200 -5.94 2.71 17.43
CA LYS A 200 -5.72 3.11 18.83
C LYS A 200 -4.99 4.44 18.96
N LEU A 201 -3.96 4.68 18.15
CA LEU A 201 -3.12 5.87 18.27
C LEU A 201 -2.83 6.55 16.93
N LEU A 202 -2.40 5.77 15.92
CA LEU A 202 -1.93 6.33 14.65
C LEU A 202 -3.03 7.09 13.89
N PHE A 203 -4.24 6.55 13.82
CA PHE A 203 -5.37 7.20 13.12
C PHE A 203 -5.86 8.47 13.81
N PRO A 204 -6.02 8.52 15.15
CA PRO A 204 -6.26 9.77 15.85
C PRO A 204 -5.22 10.86 15.56
N GLU A 205 -3.94 10.52 15.58
CA GLU A 205 -2.86 11.45 15.26
C GLU A 205 -2.89 11.88 13.78
N ALA A 206 -3.20 10.96 12.85
CA ALA A 206 -3.34 11.27 11.43
C ALA A 206 -4.48 12.29 11.19
N ILE A 207 -5.63 12.10 11.81
CA ILE A 207 -6.75 13.04 11.76
C ILE A 207 -6.34 14.40 12.34
N LYS A 208 -5.74 14.41 13.53
CA LYS A 208 -5.32 15.62 14.26
C LYS A 208 -4.37 16.49 13.44
N TYR A 209 -3.41 15.87 12.73
CA TYR A 209 -2.41 16.60 11.94
C TYR A 209 -2.76 16.72 10.46
N GLY A 210 -3.92 16.22 10.05
CA GLY A 210 -4.40 16.28 8.66
C GLY A 210 -3.55 15.45 7.68
N VAL A 211 -2.92 14.37 8.17
CA VAL A 211 -2.11 13.45 7.36
C VAL A 211 -3.02 12.41 6.73
N GLY A 212 -2.93 12.22 5.41
CA GLY A 212 -3.73 11.25 4.66
C GLY A 212 -3.30 9.81 4.95
N VAL A 213 -4.25 8.88 4.99
CA VAL A 213 -3.97 7.46 5.23
C VAL A 213 -4.21 6.64 3.98
N ILE A 214 -3.16 5.94 3.53
CA ILE A 214 -3.17 4.93 2.48
C ILE A 214 -3.20 3.55 3.16
N VAL A 215 -4.24 2.77 2.91
CA VAL A 215 -4.41 1.44 3.49
C VAL A 215 -3.75 0.40 2.60
N ARG A 216 -2.67 -0.23 3.09
CA ARG A 216 -2.03 -1.36 2.42
C ARG A 216 -2.42 -2.70 3.03
N ILE A 217 -2.28 -3.79 2.28
CA ILE A 217 -2.63 -5.16 2.67
C ILE A 217 -4.10 -5.26 3.15
N PRO A 218 -5.05 -4.59 2.47
CA PRO A 218 -6.44 -4.54 2.92
C PRO A 218 -7.13 -5.90 2.89
N MET A 219 -6.65 -6.83 2.06
CA MET A 219 -7.18 -8.19 1.93
C MET A 219 -6.30 -9.25 2.61
N LEU A 220 -5.35 -8.86 3.48
CA LEU A 220 -4.43 -9.76 4.18
C LEU A 220 -3.84 -10.82 3.23
N PHE A 221 -3.09 -10.33 2.20
CA PHE A 221 -2.49 -11.17 1.15
C PHE A 221 -3.49 -12.03 0.34
N GLY A 222 -4.75 -11.60 0.32
CA GLY A 222 -5.85 -12.29 -0.34
C GLY A 222 -6.63 -13.26 0.55
N LEU A 223 -6.27 -13.42 1.82
CA LEU A 223 -7.00 -14.28 2.76
C LEU A 223 -8.46 -13.83 2.92
N LEU A 224 -8.67 -12.53 3.11
CA LEU A 224 -9.99 -11.93 3.29
C LEU A 224 -10.88 -11.97 2.03
N SER A 225 -10.39 -12.48 0.90
CA SER A 225 -11.22 -12.77 -0.27
C SER A 225 -12.01 -14.10 -0.15
N GLY A 226 -11.77 -14.88 0.91
CA GLY A 226 -12.45 -16.15 1.15
C GLY A 226 -11.95 -17.33 0.29
N LYS A 227 -10.91 -17.15 -0.53
CA LYS A 227 -10.42 -18.20 -1.47
C LYS A 227 -9.48 -19.23 -0.82
N PHE A 228 -9.01 -18.98 0.41
CA PHE A 228 -8.10 -19.89 1.10
C PHE A 228 -8.81 -20.67 2.22
N ASN A 229 -8.32 -21.86 2.48
CA ASN A 229 -8.78 -22.74 3.56
C ASN A 229 -7.58 -23.31 4.33
N ARG A 230 -7.85 -24.15 5.35
CA ARG A 230 -6.80 -24.72 6.23
C ARG A 230 -5.82 -25.65 5.52
N GLN A 231 -6.12 -26.10 4.29
CA GLN A 231 -5.27 -26.95 3.44
C GLN A 231 -4.49 -26.14 2.40
N SER A 232 -4.69 -24.81 2.33
CA SER A 232 -3.96 -23.97 1.38
C SER A 232 -2.47 -23.94 1.69
N ILE A 233 -1.64 -24.21 0.69
CA ILE A 233 -0.17 -24.22 0.79
C ILE A 233 0.37 -23.18 -0.20
N PHE A 234 1.41 -22.48 0.21
CA PHE A 234 2.13 -21.51 -0.60
C PHE A 234 3.57 -21.98 -0.78
N GLU A 235 4.03 -22.06 -2.03
CA GLU A 235 5.32 -22.65 -2.39
C GLU A 235 6.16 -21.69 -3.24
N GLY A 236 7.41 -22.07 -3.48
CA GLY A 236 8.33 -21.34 -4.35
C GLY A 236 8.71 -19.97 -3.77
N ASP A 237 8.66 -18.96 -4.62
CA ASP A 237 8.96 -17.56 -4.29
C ASP A 237 7.77 -16.79 -3.69
N ASP A 238 6.62 -17.45 -3.52
CA ASP A 238 5.44 -16.79 -2.97
C ASP A 238 5.65 -16.39 -1.50
N HIS A 239 5.69 -15.08 -1.23
CA HIS A 239 5.93 -14.55 0.12
C HIS A 239 4.84 -14.95 1.13
N ARG A 240 3.67 -15.43 0.69
CA ARG A 240 2.61 -15.91 1.57
C ARG A 240 3.04 -17.12 2.40
N ARG A 241 4.03 -17.89 1.95
CA ARG A 241 4.63 -18.97 2.75
C ARG A 241 5.17 -18.51 4.11
N PHE A 242 5.53 -17.22 4.23
CA PHE A 242 6.00 -16.61 5.47
C PHE A 242 4.92 -15.82 6.21
N ASN A 243 4.04 -15.15 5.44
CA ASN A 243 3.02 -14.27 5.99
C ASN A 243 1.73 -15.01 6.34
N LEU A 244 1.47 -16.15 5.70
CA LEU A 244 0.33 -17.05 5.89
C LEU A 244 0.82 -18.50 6.03
N ASP A 245 1.83 -18.72 6.87
CA ASP A 245 2.23 -20.09 7.24
C ASP A 245 1.06 -20.83 7.90
N ALA A 246 1.16 -22.14 8.05
CA ALA A 246 0.04 -22.99 8.49
C ALA A 246 -0.54 -22.54 9.84
N GLU A 247 0.28 -22.04 10.75
CA GLU A 247 -0.15 -21.58 12.08
C GLU A 247 -0.91 -20.25 12.00
N LYS A 248 -0.35 -19.27 11.30
CA LYS A 248 -1.00 -17.97 11.05
C LYS A 248 -2.28 -18.15 10.26
N LEU A 249 -2.25 -18.98 9.20
CA LEU A 249 -3.43 -19.28 8.38
C LEU A 249 -4.56 -19.85 9.23
N LYS A 250 -4.27 -20.83 10.08
CA LYS A 250 -5.25 -21.41 11.01
C LYS A 250 -5.82 -20.37 11.97
N SER A 251 -4.97 -19.52 12.55
CA SER A 251 -5.38 -18.44 13.46
C SER A 251 -6.29 -17.44 12.77
N TYR A 252 -5.88 -16.91 11.62
CA TYR A 252 -6.68 -15.94 10.87
C TYR A 252 -8.01 -16.52 10.36
N LEU A 253 -8.04 -17.76 9.88
CA LEU A 253 -9.28 -18.41 9.47
C LEU A 253 -10.25 -18.57 10.65
N GLY A 254 -9.75 -18.92 11.84
CA GLY A 254 -10.58 -18.95 13.05
C GLY A 254 -11.18 -17.58 13.40
N LYS A 255 -10.40 -16.49 13.26
CA LYS A 255 -10.92 -15.13 13.44
C LYS A 255 -11.95 -14.76 12.36
N MET A 256 -11.78 -15.19 11.11
CA MET A 256 -12.78 -14.97 10.05
C MET A 256 -14.07 -15.75 10.31
N GLU A 257 -13.98 -16.99 10.79
CA GLU A 257 -15.15 -17.80 11.18
C GLU A 257 -15.99 -17.09 12.27
N SER A 258 -15.33 -16.41 13.24
CA SER A 258 -16.01 -15.61 14.26
C SER A 258 -16.66 -14.32 13.73
N MET A 259 -16.38 -13.94 12.50
CA MET A 259 -16.97 -12.77 11.83
C MET A 259 -18.00 -13.13 10.77
N SER A 260 -18.53 -14.36 10.76
CA SER A 260 -19.54 -14.82 9.78
C SER A 260 -20.72 -13.86 9.66
N ASP A 261 -21.24 -13.39 10.80
CA ASP A 261 -22.38 -12.45 10.86
C ASP A 261 -22.11 -11.13 10.08
N LEU A 262 -20.84 -10.73 9.96
CA LEU A 262 -20.49 -9.58 9.14
C LEU A 262 -20.79 -9.84 7.67
N TYR A 263 -20.37 -11.00 7.15
CA TYR A 263 -20.58 -11.34 5.75
C TYR A 263 -22.06 -11.62 5.45
N GLU A 264 -22.80 -12.18 6.39
CA GLU A 264 -24.26 -12.42 6.27
C GLU A 264 -25.07 -11.12 6.18
N ARG A 265 -24.58 -10.02 6.76
CA ARG A 265 -25.19 -8.69 6.62
C ARG A 265 -25.00 -8.05 5.24
N TYR A 266 -24.07 -8.56 4.43
CA TYR A 266 -23.75 -8.03 3.11
C TYR A 266 -23.75 -9.13 2.04
N PRO A 267 -24.89 -9.85 1.85
CA PRO A 267 -24.93 -11.05 1.00
C PRO A 267 -24.71 -10.78 -0.49
N ASP A 268 -24.94 -9.55 -0.92
CA ASP A 268 -24.77 -9.13 -2.32
C ASP A 268 -23.31 -8.79 -2.67
N PHE A 269 -22.41 -8.83 -1.71
CA PHE A 269 -21.01 -8.44 -1.89
C PHE A 269 -20.05 -9.58 -1.58
N SER A 270 -18.97 -9.67 -2.34
CA SER A 270 -17.93 -10.66 -2.07
C SER A 270 -17.17 -10.34 -0.77
N PRO A 271 -16.58 -11.34 -0.10
CA PRO A 271 -15.73 -11.11 1.07
C PRO A 271 -14.60 -10.12 0.80
N ALA A 272 -14.03 -10.12 -0.42
CA ALA A 272 -13.02 -9.14 -0.84
C ALA A 272 -13.57 -7.71 -0.81
N GLN A 273 -14.77 -7.50 -1.34
CA GLN A 273 -15.43 -6.21 -1.36
C GLN A 273 -15.76 -5.72 0.06
N VAL A 274 -16.24 -6.60 0.93
CA VAL A 274 -16.49 -6.29 2.35
C VAL A 274 -15.20 -5.85 3.04
N ALA A 275 -14.08 -6.58 2.85
CA ALA A 275 -12.79 -6.23 3.43
C ALA A 275 -12.26 -4.88 2.94
N LEU A 276 -12.38 -4.62 1.64
CA LEU A 276 -11.96 -3.34 1.04
C LEU A 276 -12.82 -2.18 1.52
N ARG A 277 -14.14 -2.37 1.57
CA ARG A 277 -15.06 -1.35 2.05
C ARG A 277 -14.82 -1.00 3.50
N PHE A 278 -14.57 -1.99 4.36
CA PHE A 278 -14.16 -1.75 5.74
C PHE A 278 -12.96 -0.79 5.80
N GLY A 279 -11.89 -1.08 5.04
CA GLY A 279 -10.66 -0.29 5.05
C GLY A 279 -10.87 1.20 4.73
N ILE A 280 -11.80 1.51 3.80
CA ILE A 280 -12.08 2.91 3.39
C ILE A 280 -13.25 3.54 4.16
N SER A 281 -13.91 2.80 5.05
CA SER A 281 -15.01 3.32 5.88
C SER A 281 -14.53 4.10 7.09
N HIS A 282 -13.30 3.84 7.56
CA HIS A 282 -12.74 4.60 8.68
C HIS A 282 -12.45 6.06 8.27
N PRO A 283 -12.82 7.06 9.09
CA PRO A 283 -12.67 8.49 8.74
C PRO A 283 -11.24 8.92 8.41
N ALA A 284 -10.23 8.32 9.03
CA ALA A 284 -8.83 8.59 8.75
C ALA A 284 -8.40 8.11 7.35
N CYS A 285 -9.04 7.05 6.82
CA CYS A 285 -8.59 6.38 5.61
C CYS A 285 -9.08 7.09 4.34
N SER A 286 -8.15 7.43 3.47
CA SER A 286 -8.43 8.11 2.19
C SER A 286 -8.55 7.13 1.03
N VAL A 287 -7.64 6.18 0.95
CA VAL A 287 -7.55 5.20 -0.15
C VAL A 287 -7.08 3.85 0.35
N SER A 288 -7.67 2.78 -0.18
CA SER A 288 -7.20 1.41 -0.02
C SER A 288 -6.55 0.93 -1.33
N ILE A 289 -5.39 0.26 -1.23
CA ILE A 289 -4.59 -0.16 -2.38
C ILE A 289 -4.52 -1.70 -2.51
N PRO A 290 -5.63 -2.36 -2.87
CA PRO A 290 -5.59 -3.78 -3.16
C PRO A 290 -4.70 -4.08 -4.37
N GLY A 291 -4.01 -5.22 -4.35
CA GLY A 291 -3.40 -5.79 -5.53
C GLY A 291 -4.45 -6.39 -6.46
N GLY A 292 -4.18 -6.35 -7.76
CA GLY A 292 -4.99 -7.02 -8.79
C GLY A 292 -4.11 -7.44 -9.95
N LYS A 293 -4.05 -8.77 -10.22
CA LYS A 293 -3.25 -9.31 -11.34
C LYS A 293 -4.05 -9.37 -12.65
N THR A 294 -5.38 -9.31 -12.59
CA THR A 294 -6.27 -9.43 -13.74
C THR A 294 -7.34 -8.35 -13.76
N PRO A 295 -7.87 -7.98 -14.94
CA PRO A 295 -9.00 -7.04 -15.06
C PRO A 295 -10.20 -7.43 -14.19
N ALA A 296 -10.52 -8.72 -14.10
CA ALA A 296 -11.66 -9.20 -13.28
C ALA A 296 -11.46 -8.88 -11.79
N GLN A 297 -10.25 -9.13 -11.25
CA GLN A 297 -9.93 -8.79 -9.86
C GLN A 297 -9.98 -7.29 -9.62
N VAL A 298 -9.50 -6.49 -10.56
CA VAL A 298 -9.53 -5.02 -10.47
C VAL A 298 -10.97 -4.52 -10.42
N ASN A 299 -11.83 -4.98 -11.33
CA ASN A 299 -13.23 -4.59 -11.36
C ASN A 299 -13.98 -4.99 -10.08
N GLU A 300 -13.72 -6.19 -9.55
CA GLU A 300 -14.25 -6.64 -8.27
C GLU A 300 -13.83 -5.71 -7.12
N ASN A 301 -12.54 -5.38 -7.05
CA ASN A 301 -11.99 -4.47 -6.05
C ASN A 301 -12.63 -3.08 -6.14
N CYS A 302 -12.74 -2.53 -7.33
CA CYS A 302 -13.28 -1.18 -7.57
C CYS A 302 -14.74 -1.05 -7.16
N ALA A 303 -15.54 -2.10 -7.31
CA ALA A 303 -16.94 -2.12 -6.91
C ALA A 303 -17.14 -1.87 -5.41
N ALA A 304 -16.15 -2.19 -4.56
CA ALA A 304 -16.18 -1.90 -3.13
C ALA A 304 -16.34 -0.41 -2.81
N SER A 305 -15.93 0.48 -3.72
CA SER A 305 -16.01 1.93 -3.53
C SER A 305 -17.44 2.42 -3.30
N ASP A 306 -18.40 1.83 -3.99
CA ASP A 306 -19.79 2.32 -4.01
C ASP A 306 -20.72 1.59 -3.02
N MET A 307 -20.17 0.64 -2.23
CA MET A 307 -20.89 -0.06 -1.17
C MET A 307 -21.28 0.88 -0.01
N PRO A 308 -22.29 0.52 0.81
CA PRO A 308 -22.54 1.17 2.09
C PRO A 308 -21.32 1.06 3.02
N ALA A 309 -21.10 2.07 3.87
CA ALA A 309 -20.00 2.04 4.83
C ALA A 309 -20.12 0.84 5.79
N ILE A 310 -18.99 0.21 6.05
CA ILE A 310 -18.88 -0.88 7.02
C ILE A 310 -18.23 -0.34 8.29
N ILE A 311 -19.02 -0.22 9.35
CA ILE A 311 -18.54 0.25 10.64
C ILE A 311 -18.60 -0.94 11.60
N LEU A 312 -17.45 -1.32 12.12
CA LEU A 312 -17.34 -2.27 13.21
C LEU A 312 -17.12 -1.48 14.49
N HIS A 313 -17.95 -1.75 15.50
CA HIS A 313 -17.64 -1.26 16.84
C HIS A 313 -16.28 -1.85 17.28
N PRO A 314 -15.56 -1.15 18.20
CA PRO A 314 -14.33 -1.70 18.75
C PRO A 314 -14.61 -3.15 19.20
N PRO A 315 -13.73 -4.11 18.92
CA PRO A 315 -13.89 -5.45 19.43
C PRO A 315 -14.02 -5.35 20.95
N GLU A 316 -15.03 -6.00 21.51
CA GLU A 316 -15.05 -6.30 22.92
C GLU A 316 -13.69 -6.93 23.21
N SER A 317 -12.97 -6.39 24.18
CA SER A 317 -11.58 -6.67 24.53
C SER A 317 -11.17 -8.13 24.28
N GLY A 318 -10.27 -8.42 23.33
CA GLY A 318 -9.72 -9.74 23.10
C GLY A 318 -9.22 -10.09 21.70
N LEU A 319 -9.40 -9.25 20.67
CA LEU A 319 -8.92 -9.54 19.31
C LEU A 319 -7.57 -8.89 18.96
N ASP A 320 -6.92 -8.21 19.90
CA ASP A 320 -5.75 -7.34 19.67
C ASP A 320 -4.43 -7.91 20.24
N ASP A 321 -4.35 -9.16 20.65
CA ASP A 321 -3.10 -9.81 21.10
C ASP A 321 -2.51 -10.75 20.04
#